data_04341665565d911565addb42c2187d70
#
_entry.id   04341665565d911565addb42c2187d70
#
_cell.length_a   1.000
_cell.length_b   1.000
_cell.length_c   1.000
_cell.angle_alpha   90.00
_cell.angle_beta   90.00
_cell.angle_gamma   90.00
#
_symmetry.space_group_name_H-M   'P 1'
#
loop_
_entity.id
_entity.type
_entity.pdbx_description
1 polymer ?
#
loop_
_entity_poly.entity_id
_entity_poly.type
_entity_poly.pdbx_seq_one_letter_code
_entity_poly.pdbx_strand_id
1 'polypeptide(L)'
;MEPDTSLEAQQRITLAVEHARLSLRVPRSDERLYREAGEELADTLRIYRWKYPNRSEVPTEGYLAMAAIDIATRYKQVHASLETHTRELTPKLQELNGQLEQLIRQARELIDAPLASP
;
A
#
# COMPACT_ATOMS: atom_id res chain seq x y z
N MET A 1 23.44 8.55 16.54
CA MET A 1 22.99 7.15 16.43
C MET A 1 21.54 7.09 16.81
N GLU A 2 20.72 6.75 15.87
CA GLU A 2 19.32 6.59 16.19
C GLU A 2 19.17 5.43 17.16
N PRO A 3 18.43 5.60 18.24
CA PRO A 3 18.05 4.47 19.06
C PRO A 3 17.36 3.46 18.14
N ASP A 4 17.68 2.22 18.32
CA ASP A 4 17.10 1.16 17.51
C ASP A 4 15.64 0.99 17.92
N THR A 5 14.83 1.98 17.53
CA THR A 5 13.40 1.99 17.80
C THR A 5 12.71 0.80 17.15
N SER A 6 13.32 0.22 16.11
CA SER A 6 12.77 -0.95 15.46
C SER A 6 12.75 -2.17 16.37
N LEU A 7 13.78 -2.35 17.23
CA LEU A 7 13.80 -3.45 18.19
C LEU A 7 12.78 -3.24 19.31
N GLU A 8 12.68 -2.02 19.83
CA GLU A 8 11.71 -1.67 20.86
C GLU A 8 10.27 -1.70 20.33
N ALA A 9 10.10 -1.35 19.05
CA ALA A 9 8.80 -1.31 18.40
C ALA A 9 8.36 -2.66 17.85
N GLN A 10 9.25 -3.66 17.84
CA GLN A 10 8.90 -5.00 17.36
C GLN A 10 8.20 -5.82 18.41
N GLN A 11 7.26 -6.60 17.97
CA GLN A 11 6.57 -7.56 18.80
C GLN A 11 6.44 -8.88 18.05
N ARG A 12 6.33 -9.95 18.83
CA ARG A 12 6.09 -11.26 18.25
C ARG A 12 4.60 -11.46 18.07
N ILE A 13 4.21 -11.84 16.87
CA ILE A 13 2.83 -12.20 16.57
C ILE A 13 2.79 -13.61 16.01
N THR A 14 1.66 -14.27 16.18
CA THR A 14 1.42 -15.59 15.58
C THR A 14 0.31 -15.45 14.56
N LEU A 15 0.63 -15.85 13.33
CA LEU A 15 -0.33 -15.88 12.24
C LEU A 15 -0.68 -17.33 11.93
N ALA A 16 -1.97 -17.59 11.78
CA ALA A 16 -2.45 -18.91 11.37
C ALA A 16 -2.93 -18.80 9.93
N VAL A 17 -2.34 -19.61 9.05
CA VAL A 17 -2.77 -19.73 7.67
C VAL A 17 -3.04 -21.21 7.44
N GLU A 18 -4.31 -21.59 7.39
CA GLU A 18 -4.77 -22.98 7.36
C GLU A 18 -4.20 -23.75 8.55
N HIS A 19 -3.36 -24.76 8.31
CA HIS A 19 -2.73 -25.57 9.37
C HIS A 19 -1.39 -25.02 9.80
N ALA A 20 -0.85 -24.03 9.09
CA ALA A 20 0.42 -23.45 9.41
C ALA A 20 0.27 -22.34 10.44
N ARG A 21 1.13 -22.37 11.44
CA ARG A 21 1.23 -21.30 12.42
C ARG A 21 2.62 -20.69 12.31
N LEU A 22 2.66 -19.40 12.05
CA LEU A 22 3.90 -18.67 11.86
C LEU A 22 4.09 -17.70 13.02
N SER A 23 5.24 -17.78 13.65
CA SER A 23 5.63 -16.80 14.66
C SER A 23 6.57 -15.80 14.02
N LEU A 24 6.16 -14.55 13.94
CA LEU A 24 6.90 -13.50 13.27
C LEU A 24 7.18 -12.36 14.23
N ARG A 25 8.33 -11.72 14.04
CA ARG A 25 8.63 -10.46 14.68
C ARG A 25 8.33 -9.34 13.70
N VAL A 26 7.43 -8.46 14.08
CA VAL A 26 6.99 -7.37 13.22
C VAL A 26 6.99 -6.07 14.01
N PRO A 27 7.21 -4.92 13.34
CA PRO A 27 7.01 -3.64 14.00
C PRO A 27 5.56 -3.53 14.49
N ARG A 28 5.36 -2.96 15.67
CA ARG A 28 4.03 -2.82 16.24
C ARG A 28 3.09 -2.04 15.34
N SER A 29 3.61 -1.05 14.64
CA SER A 29 2.83 -0.26 13.69
C SER A 29 2.33 -1.07 12.51
N ASP A 30 2.98 -2.20 12.19
CA ASP A 30 2.65 -3.04 11.05
C ASP A 30 1.87 -4.30 11.43
N GLU A 31 1.61 -4.52 12.70
CA GLU A 31 0.91 -5.73 13.15
C GLU A 31 -0.41 -5.94 12.40
N ARG A 32 -1.19 -4.89 12.28
CA ARG A 32 -2.47 -4.94 11.59
C ARG A 32 -2.32 -5.36 10.13
N LEU A 33 -1.31 -4.81 9.46
CA LEU A 33 -1.03 -5.14 8.05
C LEU A 33 -0.68 -6.63 7.89
N TYR A 34 0.14 -7.16 8.80
CA TYR A 34 0.51 -8.58 8.75
C TYR A 34 -0.68 -9.48 9.02
N ARG A 35 -1.56 -9.10 9.95
CA ARG A 35 -2.76 -9.88 10.23
C ARG A 35 -3.73 -9.86 9.06
N GLU A 36 -3.92 -8.72 8.45
CA GLU A 36 -4.75 -8.57 7.25
C GLU A 36 -4.17 -9.36 6.08
N ALA A 37 -2.84 -9.34 5.92
CA ALA A 37 -2.18 -10.14 4.89
C ALA A 37 -2.39 -11.63 5.10
N GLY A 38 -2.31 -12.10 6.33
CA GLY A 38 -2.58 -13.51 6.66
C GLY A 38 -4.02 -13.91 6.35
N GLU A 39 -4.97 -13.05 6.67
CA GLU A 39 -6.39 -13.27 6.35
C GLU A 39 -6.61 -13.30 4.85
N GLU A 40 -5.99 -12.39 4.12
CA GLU A 40 -6.09 -12.34 2.66
C GLU A 40 -5.54 -13.63 2.03
N LEU A 41 -4.41 -14.11 2.53
CA LEU A 41 -3.83 -15.36 2.05
C LEU A 41 -4.76 -16.54 2.34
N ALA A 42 -5.32 -16.62 3.55
CA ALA A 42 -6.25 -17.68 3.93
C ALA A 42 -7.50 -17.66 3.05
N ASP A 43 -8.04 -16.49 2.78
CA ASP A 43 -9.23 -16.33 1.93
C ASP A 43 -8.92 -16.73 0.48
N THR A 44 -7.78 -16.35 -0.03
CA THR A 44 -7.35 -16.69 -1.39
C THR A 44 -7.15 -18.20 -1.53
N LEU A 45 -6.53 -18.83 -0.53
CA LEU A 45 -6.39 -20.29 -0.50
C LEU A 45 -7.74 -20.99 -0.52
N ARG A 46 -8.69 -20.49 0.25
CA ARG A 46 -10.05 -21.04 0.30
C ARG A 46 -10.73 -20.99 -1.06
N ILE A 47 -10.56 -19.87 -1.78
CA ILE A 47 -11.10 -19.69 -3.13
C ILE A 47 -10.49 -20.72 -4.08
N TYR A 48 -9.17 -20.92 -4.06
CA TYR A 48 -8.54 -21.88 -4.95
C TYR A 48 -8.88 -23.32 -4.60
N ARG A 49 -9.05 -23.66 -3.34
CA ARG A 49 -9.51 -24.98 -2.93
C ARG A 49 -10.93 -25.26 -3.41
N TRP A 50 -11.78 -24.26 -3.39
CA TRP A 50 -13.13 -24.36 -3.91
C TRP A 50 -13.14 -24.49 -5.43
N LYS A 51 -12.30 -23.74 -6.11
CA LYS A 51 -12.22 -23.70 -7.56
C LYS A 51 -11.61 -24.96 -8.15
N TYR A 52 -10.68 -25.57 -7.46
CA TYR A 52 -9.99 -26.79 -7.86
C TYR A 52 -10.11 -27.83 -6.73
N PRO A 53 -11.27 -28.49 -6.62
CA PRO A 53 -11.52 -29.35 -5.45
C PRO A 53 -10.81 -30.68 -5.46
N ASN A 54 -10.13 -31.06 -6.55
CA ASN A 54 -9.51 -32.37 -6.66
C ASN A 54 -8.17 -32.42 -5.93
N ARG A 55 -8.27 -32.67 -4.61
CA ARG A 55 -7.12 -32.67 -3.70
C ARG A 55 -6.08 -33.74 -4.00
N SER A 56 -6.46 -34.81 -4.73
CA SER A 56 -5.52 -35.86 -5.09
C SER A 56 -4.58 -35.44 -6.22
N GLU A 57 -5.01 -34.47 -7.05
CA GLU A 57 -4.21 -33.97 -8.16
C GLU A 57 -3.43 -32.70 -7.81
N VAL A 58 -3.94 -31.89 -6.87
CA VAL A 58 -3.28 -30.66 -6.49
C VAL A 58 -2.76 -30.79 -5.05
N PRO A 59 -1.43 -30.86 -4.88
CA PRO A 59 -0.88 -30.88 -3.53
C PRO A 59 -1.09 -29.53 -2.81
N THR A 60 -0.93 -29.56 -1.50
CA THR A 60 -1.08 -28.34 -0.69
C THR A 60 -0.17 -27.21 -1.16
N GLU A 61 1.05 -27.53 -1.53
CA GLU A 61 2.01 -26.55 -2.08
C GLU A 61 1.49 -25.93 -3.38
N GLY A 62 0.73 -26.70 -4.17
CA GLY A 62 0.13 -26.20 -5.40
C GLY A 62 -0.89 -25.10 -5.12
N TYR A 63 -1.76 -25.30 -4.13
CA TYR A 63 -2.72 -24.26 -3.74
C TYR A 63 -2.01 -23.01 -3.19
N LEU A 64 -0.98 -23.23 -2.39
CA LEU A 64 -0.19 -22.15 -1.84
C LEU A 64 0.50 -21.34 -2.95
N ALA A 65 1.06 -22.03 -3.93
CA ALA A 65 1.68 -21.39 -5.10
C ALA A 65 0.67 -20.58 -5.90
N MET A 66 -0.52 -21.13 -6.14
CA MET A 66 -1.59 -20.41 -6.85
C MET A 66 -2.01 -19.14 -6.10
N ALA A 67 -2.21 -19.26 -4.80
CA ALA A 67 -2.59 -18.12 -3.98
C ALA A 67 -1.49 -17.06 -3.94
N ALA A 68 -0.24 -17.47 -3.82
CA ALA A 68 0.90 -16.57 -3.78
C ALA A 68 1.04 -15.81 -5.11
N ILE A 69 0.91 -16.51 -6.23
CA ILE A 69 0.97 -15.87 -7.56
C ILE A 69 -0.18 -14.88 -7.74
N ASP A 70 -1.39 -15.26 -7.32
CA ASP A 70 -2.55 -14.38 -7.39
C ASP A 70 -2.31 -13.08 -6.61
N ILE A 71 -1.90 -13.20 -5.37
CA ILE A 71 -1.66 -12.04 -4.50
C ILE A 71 -0.51 -11.18 -5.06
N ALA A 72 0.58 -11.81 -5.48
CA ALA A 72 1.72 -11.10 -6.06
C ALA A 72 1.33 -10.38 -7.36
N THR A 73 0.49 -11.00 -8.18
CA THR A 73 -0.01 -10.38 -9.41
C THR A 73 -0.87 -9.15 -9.09
N ARG A 74 -1.78 -9.27 -8.12
CA ARG A 74 -2.59 -8.14 -7.68
C ARG A 74 -1.73 -7.01 -7.12
N TYR A 75 -0.71 -7.36 -6.36
CA TYR A 75 0.25 -6.38 -5.84
C TYR A 75 0.93 -5.62 -6.99
N LYS A 76 1.41 -6.34 -8.00
CA LYS A 76 2.06 -5.72 -9.16
C LYS A 76 1.11 -4.82 -9.94
N GLN A 77 -0.14 -5.23 -10.09
CA GLN A 77 -1.16 -4.45 -10.79
C GLN A 77 -1.46 -3.15 -10.04
N VAL A 78 -1.63 -3.23 -8.72
CA VAL A 78 -1.86 -2.04 -7.90
C VAL A 78 -0.66 -1.11 -7.92
N HIS A 79 0.54 -1.65 -7.84
CA HIS A 79 1.78 -0.88 -7.89
C HIS A 79 1.90 -0.12 -9.23
N ALA A 80 1.65 -0.80 -10.34
CA ALA A 80 1.68 -0.18 -11.67
C ALA A 80 0.61 0.92 -11.80
N SER A 81 -0.58 0.69 -11.26
CA SER A 81 -1.65 1.68 -11.26
C SER A 81 -1.28 2.91 -10.45
N LEU A 82 -0.66 2.73 -9.28
CA LEU A 82 -0.20 3.84 -8.46
C LEU A 82 0.88 4.65 -9.16
N GLU A 83 1.83 4.00 -9.81
CA GLU A 83 2.86 4.68 -10.58
C GLU A 83 2.26 5.52 -11.71
N THR A 84 1.30 4.97 -12.43
CA THR A 84 0.61 5.66 -13.51
C THR A 84 -0.12 6.89 -12.97
N HIS A 85 -0.87 6.73 -11.88
CA HIS A 85 -1.58 7.86 -11.27
C HIS A 85 -0.61 8.93 -10.76
N THR A 86 0.50 8.53 -10.18
CA THR A 86 1.52 9.47 -9.71
C THR A 86 2.11 10.26 -10.86
N ARG A 87 2.43 9.61 -12.00
CA ARG A 87 2.93 10.29 -13.18
C ARG A 87 1.93 11.28 -13.76
N GLU A 88 0.64 10.93 -13.75
CA GLU A 88 -0.41 11.80 -14.25
C GLU A 88 -0.70 12.97 -13.33
N LEU A 89 -0.65 12.75 -12.02
CA LEU A 89 -0.98 13.77 -11.04
C LEU A 89 0.14 14.76 -10.81
N THR A 90 1.40 14.35 -10.90
CA THR A 90 2.53 15.22 -10.63
C THR A 90 2.54 16.47 -11.53
N PRO A 91 2.39 16.36 -12.87
CA PRO A 91 2.30 17.54 -13.71
C PRO A 91 1.10 18.44 -13.38
N LYS A 92 -0.04 17.83 -13.05
CA LYS A 92 -1.25 18.58 -12.69
C LYS A 92 -1.06 19.36 -11.41
N LEU A 93 -0.39 18.77 -10.42
CA LEU A 93 -0.07 19.44 -9.16
C LEU A 93 0.91 20.58 -9.37
N GLN A 94 1.91 20.40 -10.23
CA GLN A 94 2.87 21.44 -10.56
C GLN A 94 2.17 22.60 -11.26
N GLU A 95 1.27 22.31 -12.18
CA GLU A 95 0.47 23.35 -12.85
C GLU A 95 -0.38 24.12 -11.87
N LEU A 96 -1.06 23.41 -10.96
CA LEU A 96 -1.89 24.04 -9.94
C LEU A 96 -1.06 24.93 -9.02
N ASN A 97 0.10 24.45 -8.60
CA ASN A 97 1.02 25.26 -7.77
C ASN A 97 1.45 26.51 -8.51
N GLY A 98 1.75 26.41 -9.80
CA GLY A 98 2.09 27.57 -10.62
C GLY A 98 0.96 28.60 -10.68
N GLN A 99 -0.27 28.12 -10.83
CA GLN A 99 -1.45 29.00 -10.83
C GLN A 99 -1.66 29.66 -9.49
N LEU A 100 -1.46 28.93 -8.40
CA LEU A 100 -1.57 29.49 -7.07
C LEU A 100 -0.51 30.56 -6.80
N GLU A 101 0.73 30.30 -7.20
CA GLU A 101 1.81 31.28 -7.07
C GLU A 101 1.50 32.55 -7.85
N GLN A 102 0.96 32.38 -9.05
CA GLN A 102 0.57 33.53 -9.89
C GLN A 102 -0.56 34.34 -9.23
N LEU A 103 -1.56 33.66 -8.68
CA LEU A 103 -2.64 34.33 -7.95
C LEU A 103 -2.13 35.08 -6.73
N ILE A 104 -1.22 34.48 -5.98
CA ILE A 104 -0.61 35.13 -4.82
C ILE A 104 0.15 36.37 -5.25
N ARG A 105 0.90 36.27 -6.34
CA ARG A 105 1.66 37.40 -6.88
C ARG A 105 0.74 38.55 -7.31
N GLN A 106 -0.35 38.21 -8.02
CA GLN A 106 -1.34 39.20 -8.42
C GLN A 106 -2.01 39.86 -7.22
N ALA A 107 -2.33 39.06 -6.20
CA ALA A 107 -2.93 39.60 -4.97
C ALA A 107 -1.97 40.57 -4.26
N ARG A 108 -0.68 40.25 -4.21
CA ARG A 108 0.33 41.14 -3.64
C ARG A 108 0.46 42.43 -4.43
N GLU A 109 0.44 42.35 -5.74
CA GLU A 109 0.49 43.54 -6.60
C GLU A 109 -0.71 44.46 -6.34
N LEU A 110 -1.89 43.88 -6.13
CA LEU A 110 -3.08 44.65 -5.79
C LEU A 110 -2.99 45.30 -4.41
N ILE A 111 -2.41 44.59 -3.44
CA ILE A 111 -2.24 45.11 -2.09
C ILE A 111 -1.16 46.21 -2.05
N ASP A 112 -0.05 45.99 -2.77
CA ASP A 112 1.09 46.89 -2.78
C ASP A 112 0.96 47.99 -3.80
N ALA A 113 -0.06 47.95 -4.67
CA ALA A 113 -0.28 48.97 -5.65
C ALA A 113 -0.56 50.32 -4.95
N PRO A 114 0.09 51.42 -5.37
CA PRO A 114 -0.20 52.68 -4.79
C PRO A 114 -1.65 53.05 -5.07
N LEU A 115 -2.34 53.53 -4.06
CA LEU A 115 -3.69 54.03 -4.22
C LEU A 115 -3.66 55.10 -5.29
N ALA A 116 -4.45 54.91 -6.34
CA ALA A 116 -4.55 55.90 -7.41
C ALA A 116 -5.04 57.18 -6.76
N SER A 117 -4.19 58.16 -6.72
CA SER A 117 -4.60 59.46 -6.25
C SER A 117 -5.52 60.04 -7.30
N PRO A 118 -6.68 60.59 -6.91
CA PRO A 118 -7.52 61.33 -7.83
C PRO A 118 -6.81 62.56 -8.35
#